data_7c191159bfe121556c651edc35bdf74a
#
_entry.id   7c191159bfe121556c651edc35bdf74a
#
_cell.length_a   1.000
_cell.length_b   1.000
_cell.length_c   1.000
_cell.angle_alpha   90.00
_cell.angle_beta   90.00
_cell.angle_gamma   90.00
#
_symmetry.space_group_name_H-M   'P 1'
#
loop_
_entity.id
_entity.type
_entity.pdbx_description
1 polymer ?
#
loop_
_entity_poly.entity_id
_entity_poly.type
_entity_poly.pdbx_seq_one_letter_code
_entity_poly.pdbx_strand_id
1 'polypeptide(L)'
;MKKLIQLIQIAKRDLNMEDDVYRANLKAWAGIDSTTKMDKKQLDKVIKGMEKLGFKKKKPVARKIDQALLDKEPRLKKLGQVWTMMKAHKLLENGSYIALEKWCVKQSKGLNDGKEIERLDWMAPISNELIERLKRYHLRLMKQAMTVKIAAVLRYYKDLDMESLDDSTEMFAVQTKLQASNLNIPVNMQRARYLTILQAFEDCNEFIKRFGISVDQAKEAGNAKTS
;
A
#
# COMPACT_ATOMS: atom_id res chain seq x y z
N MET A 1 -18.62 -5.97 19.68
CA MET A 1 -19.17 -6.98 20.59
C MET A 1 -19.31 -8.36 19.94
N LYS A 2 -19.99 -8.53 18.80
CA LYS A 2 -20.18 -9.86 18.14
C LYS A 2 -18.91 -10.69 17.98
N LYS A 3 -17.77 -10.08 17.55
CA LYS A 3 -16.47 -10.76 17.40
C LYS A 3 -15.89 -11.31 18.72
N LEU A 4 -16.09 -10.61 19.84
CA LEU A 4 -15.63 -11.07 21.17
C LEU A 4 -16.46 -12.26 21.64
N ILE A 5 -17.77 -12.21 21.46
CA ILE A 5 -18.68 -13.33 21.79
C ILE A 5 -18.31 -14.57 20.97
N GLN A 6 -18.05 -14.43 19.67
CA GLN A 6 -17.59 -15.53 18.82
C GLN A 6 -16.26 -16.11 19.32
N LEU A 7 -15.33 -15.27 19.73
CA LEU A 7 -14.03 -15.71 20.26
C LEU A 7 -14.19 -16.50 21.56
N ILE A 8 -15.11 -16.10 22.46
CA ILE A 8 -15.43 -16.81 23.69
C ILE A 8 -16.03 -18.18 23.38
N GLN A 9 -16.93 -18.28 22.38
CA GLN A 9 -17.50 -19.55 21.95
C GLN A 9 -16.45 -20.51 21.36
N ILE A 10 -15.49 -19.96 20.60
CA ILE A 10 -14.33 -20.73 20.11
C ILE A 10 -13.50 -21.22 21.28
N ALA A 11 -13.20 -20.35 22.25
CA ALA A 11 -12.42 -20.70 23.43
C ALA A 11 -13.10 -21.79 24.27
N LYS A 12 -14.43 -21.72 24.47
CA LYS A 12 -15.21 -22.76 25.13
C LYS A 12 -15.00 -24.13 24.47
N ARG A 13 -15.11 -24.17 23.14
CA ARG A 13 -14.94 -25.40 22.36
C ARG A 13 -13.49 -25.91 22.38
N ASP A 14 -12.49 -25.02 22.22
CA ASP A 14 -11.07 -25.40 22.23
C ASP A 14 -10.61 -25.91 23.59
N LEU A 15 -11.26 -25.46 24.70
CA LEU A 15 -11.02 -25.93 26.07
C LEU A 15 -11.90 -27.13 26.46
N ASN A 16 -12.70 -27.66 25.55
CA ASN A 16 -13.70 -28.72 25.80
C ASN A 16 -14.51 -28.46 27.08
N MET A 17 -14.98 -27.23 27.29
CA MET A 17 -15.61 -26.80 28.52
C MET A 17 -17.11 -27.17 28.51
N GLU A 18 -17.52 -27.97 29.47
CA GLU A 18 -18.93 -28.30 29.68
C GLU A 18 -19.78 -27.05 29.99
N ASP A 19 -21.06 -27.07 29.66
CA ASP A 19 -21.94 -25.91 29.74
C ASP A 19 -22.04 -25.33 31.16
N ASP A 20 -22.13 -26.20 32.16
CA ASP A 20 -22.25 -25.80 33.57
C ASP A 20 -20.96 -25.14 34.05
N VAL A 21 -19.81 -25.74 33.72
CA VAL A 21 -18.48 -25.17 34.01
C VAL A 21 -18.30 -23.84 33.29
N TYR A 22 -18.74 -23.76 32.05
CA TYR A 22 -18.68 -22.50 31.27
C TYR A 22 -19.50 -21.37 31.91
N ARG A 23 -20.76 -21.66 32.33
CA ARG A 23 -21.63 -20.66 32.99
C ARG A 23 -21.09 -20.25 34.34
N ALA A 24 -20.58 -21.20 35.14
CA ALA A 24 -19.94 -20.92 36.41
C ALA A 24 -18.73 -19.99 36.24
N ASN A 25 -17.88 -20.25 35.28
CA ASN A 25 -16.73 -19.41 34.95
C ASN A 25 -17.14 -17.99 34.47
N LEU A 26 -18.16 -17.88 33.62
CA LEU A 26 -18.68 -16.59 33.21
C LEU A 26 -19.14 -15.75 34.38
N LYS A 27 -19.89 -16.38 35.31
CA LYS A 27 -20.36 -15.74 36.55
C LYS A 27 -19.23 -15.35 37.46
N ALA A 28 -18.20 -16.19 37.59
CA ALA A 28 -17.02 -15.93 38.42
C ALA A 28 -16.18 -14.75 37.87
N TRP A 29 -16.01 -14.64 36.53
CA TRP A 29 -15.13 -13.62 35.93
C TRP A 29 -15.83 -12.29 35.62
N ALA A 30 -17.13 -12.35 35.27
CA ALA A 30 -17.88 -11.19 34.79
C ALA A 30 -19.17 -10.90 35.58
N GLY A 31 -19.52 -11.76 36.54
CA GLY A 31 -20.76 -11.62 37.34
C GLY A 31 -22.05 -11.98 36.59
N ILE A 32 -21.98 -12.40 35.36
CA ILE A 32 -23.12 -12.71 34.46
C ILE A 32 -22.86 -14.04 33.77
N ASP A 33 -23.88 -14.91 33.70
CA ASP A 33 -23.83 -16.24 33.12
C ASP A 33 -24.05 -16.29 31.59
N SER A 34 -24.30 -15.13 30.97
CA SER A 34 -24.61 -15.05 29.54
C SER A 34 -23.80 -13.95 28.84
N THR A 35 -23.00 -14.33 27.84
CA THR A 35 -22.17 -13.41 27.06
C THR A 35 -22.95 -12.40 26.23
N THR A 36 -24.22 -12.66 25.93
CA THR A 36 -25.07 -11.75 25.18
C THR A 36 -25.51 -10.54 26.00
N LYS A 37 -25.52 -10.67 27.33
CA LYS A 37 -25.89 -9.61 28.29
C LYS A 37 -24.67 -8.82 28.79
N MET A 38 -23.46 -9.21 28.39
CA MET A 38 -22.21 -8.59 28.84
C MET A 38 -21.85 -7.36 28.03
N ASP A 39 -21.24 -6.39 28.70
CA ASP A 39 -20.56 -5.26 28.08
C ASP A 39 -19.16 -5.67 27.54
N LYS A 40 -18.50 -4.75 26.83
CA LYS A 40 -17.17 -5.03 26.25
C LYS A 40 -16.11 -5.34 27.33
N LYS A 41 -16.14 -4.63 28.47
CA LYS A 41 -15.17 -4.84 29.56
C LYS A 41 -15.35 -6.21 30.21
N GLN A 42 -16.59 -6.65 30.37
CA GLN A 42 -16.91 -7.98 30.91
C GLN A 42 -16.48 -9.10 29.93
N LEU A 43 -16.75 -8.94 28.63
CA LEU A 43 -16.27 -9.89 27.62
C LEU A 43 -14.72 -9.99 27.59
N ASP A 44 -14.00 -8.87 27.75
CA ASP A 44 -12.54 -8.87 27.82
C ASP A 44 -12.02 -9.59 29.09
N LYS A 45 -12.73 -9.48 30.23
CA LYS A 45 -12.41 -10.23 31.46
C LYS A 45 -12.59 -11.74 31.26
N VAL A 46 -13.68 -12.15 30.61
CA VAL A 46 -13.94 -13.55 30.26
C VAL A 46 -12.84 -14.11 29.37
N ILE A 47 -12.43 -13.38 28.33
CA ILE A 47 -11.34 -13.82 27.45
C ILE A 47 -10.03 -14.00 28.22
N LYS A 48 -9.69 -13.06 29.10
CA LYS A 48 -8.51 -13.18 29.97
C LYS A 48 -8.60 -14.41 30.92
N GLY A 49 -9.79 -14.70 31.44
CA GLY A 49 -10.05 -15.88 32.24
C GLY A 49 -9.80 -17.18 31.45
N MET A 50 -10.30 -17.24 30.22
CA MET A 50 -10.08 -18.39 29.32
C MET A 50 -8.60 -18.53 28.90
N GLU A 51 -7.89 -17.43 28.69
CA GLU A 51 -6.45 -17.45 28.44
C GLU A 51 -5.66 -18.05 29.60
N LYS A 52 -6.07 -17.78 30.85
CA LYS A 52 -5.48 -18.41 32.05
C LYS A 52 -5.74 -19.91 32.13
N LEU A 53 -6.86 -20.39 31.56
CA LEU A 53 -7.17 -21.81 31.45
C LEU A 53 -6.48 -22.50 30.25
N GLY A 54 -5.64 -21.79 29.52
CA GLY A 54 -4.83 -22.35 28.42
C GLY A 54 -5.36 -22.05 27.02
N PHE A 55 -6.45 -21.26 26.87
CA PHE A 55 -6.88 -20.82 25.55
C PHE A 55 -5.83 -19.90 24.92
N LYS A 56 -5.33 -20.29 23.75
CA LYS A 56 -4.40 -19.47 22.96
C LYS A 56 -5.17 -18.90 21.75
N LYS A 57 -5.31 -17.58 21.72
CA LYS A 57 -5.84 -16.91 20.51
C LYS A 57 -5.01 -17.34 19.31
N LYS A 58 -5.58 -18.12 18.43
CA LYS A 58 -4.95 -18.41 17.14
C LYS A 58 -4.80 -17.07 16.42
N LYS A 59 -3.55 -16.64 16.18
CA LYS A 59 -3.32 -15.52 15.27
C LYS A 59 -3.99 -15.90 13.95
N PRO A 60 -4.80 -15.02 13.35
CA PRO A 60 -5.35 -15.32 12.03
C PRO A 60 -4.16 -15.71 11.15
N VAL A 61 -4.20 -16.93 10.61
CA VAL A 61 -3.20 -17.36 9.63
C VAL A 61 -3.30 -16.34 8.52
N ALA A 62 -2.25 -15.53 8.36
CA ALA A 62 -2.20 -14.53 7.30
C ALA A 62 -2.41 -15.30 6.00
N ARG A 63 -3.55 -15.05 5.33
CA ARG A 63 -3.87 -15.65 4.07
C ARG A 63 -2.71 -15.38 3.13
N LYS A 64 -2.07 -16.42 2.61
CA LYS A 64 -1.07 -16.25 1.55
C LYS A 64 -1.82 -15.80 0.31
N ILE A 65 -1.82 -14.49 0.09
CA ILE A 65 -2.09 -13.93 -1.21
C ILE A 65 -0.74 -13.96 -1.91
N ASP A 66 -0.61 -14.88 -2.81
CA ASP A 66 0.59 -15.09 -3.60
C ASP A 66 0.28 -14.90 -5.09
N GLN A 67 1.30 -14.99 -5.91
CA GLN A 67 1.17 -14.90 -7.36
C GLN A 67 0.18 -15.95 -7.90
N ALA A 68 0.15 -17.15 -7.30
CA ALA A 68 -0.72 -18.23 -7.75
C ALA A 68 -2.21 -17.89 -7.62
N LEU A 69 -2.62 -17.11 -6.62
CA LEU A 69 -3.99 -16.61 -6.51
C LEU A 69 -4.32 -15.61 -7.63
N LEU A 70 -3.40 -14.72 -7.94
CA LEU A 70 -3.58 -13.70 -8.98
C LEU A 70 -3.55 -14.32 -10.38
N ASP A 71 -2.79 -15.40 -10.58
CA ASP A 71 -2.69 -16.07 -11.87
C ASP A 71 -3.94 -16.88 -12.24
N LYS A 72 -4.77 -17.26 -11.26
CA LYS A 72 -6.04 -17.96 -11.48
C LYS A 72 -7.09 -17.10 -12.18
N GLU A 73 -7.05 -15.79 -11.97
CA GLU A 73 -7.99 -14.83 -12.56
C GLU A 73 -7.19 -13.80 -13.38
N PRO A 74 -7.26 -13.85 -14.74
CA PRO A 74 -6.47 -12.97 -15.60
C PRO A 74 -6.65 -11.47 -15.30
N ARG A 75 -7.85 -11.08 -14.86
CA ARG A 75 -8.17 -9.69 -14.50
C ARG A 75 -7.40 -9.25 -13.24
N LEU A 76 -7.29 -10.13 -12.24
CA LEU A 76 -6.54 -9.87 -11.01
C LEU A 76 -5.02 -9.91 -11.25
N LYS A 77 -4.55 -10.71 -12.22
CA LYS A 77 -3.15 -10.77 -12.63
C LYS A 77 -2.60 -9.39 -12.99
N LYS A 78 -3.40 -8.58 -13.71
CA LYS A 78 -2.99 -7.22 -14.09
C LYS A 78 -2.79 -6.29 -12.89
N LEU A 79 -3.62 -6.41 -11.85
CA LEU A 79 -3.43 -5.67 -10.59
C LEU A 79 -2.08 -6.04 -9.95
N GLY A 80 -1.76 -7.33 -9.87
CA GLY A 80 -0.49 -7.82 -9.36
C GLY A 80 0.71 -7.32 -10.16
N GLN A 81 0.62 -7.28 -11.50
CA GLN A 81 1.69 -6.76 -12.37
C GLN A 81 1.96 -5.28 -12.09
N VAL A 82 0.92 -4.44 -12.05
CA VAL A 82 1.08 -3.00 -11.75
C VAL A 82 1.64 -2.80 -10.33
N TRP A 83 1.17 -3.57 -9.35
CA TRP A 83 1.69 -3.50 -7.97
C TRP A 83 3.16 -3.89 -7.86
N THR A 84 3.55 -4.97 -8.55
CA THR A 84 4.95 -5.43 -8.60
C THR A 84 5.86 -4.39 -9.27
N MET A 85 5.38 -3.73 -10.34
CA MET A 85 6.09 -2.62 -10.99
C MET A 85 6.27 -1.44 -10.02
N MET A 86 5.23 -1.03 -9.29
CA MET A 86 5.31 0.03 -8.27
C MET A 86 6.32 -0.31 -7.17
N LYS A 87 6.39 -1.58 -6.76
CA LYS A 87 7.39 -2.07 -5.81
C LYS A 87 8.80 -1.99 -6.39
N ALA A 88 9.00 -2.44 -7.64
CA ALA A 88 10.30 -2.37 -8.32
C ALA A 88 10.78 -0.90 -8.45
N HIS A 89 9.87 0.02 -8.68
CA HIS A 89 10.13 1.46 -8.72
C HIS A 89 10.39 2.09 -7.34
N LYS A 90 10.33 1.31 -6.25
CA LYS A 90 10.48 1.77 -4.85
C LYS A 90 9.48 2.87 -4.46
N LEU A 91 8.28 2.83 -5.04
CA LEU A 91 7.20 3.79 -4.78
C LEU A 91 6.26 3.35 -3.64
N LEU A 92 6.44 2.14 -3.12
CA LEU A 92 5.62 1.56 -2.07
C LEU A 92 6.48 1.26 -0.83
N GLU A 93 6.04 1.68 0.35
CA GLU A 93 6.65 1.27 1.62
C GLU A 93 6.47 -0.25 1.85
N ASN A 94 5.28 -0.76 1.54
CA ASN A 94 4.96 -2.18 1.64
C ASN A 94 4.43 -2.70 0.30
N GLY A 95 5.29 -3.36 -0.47
CA GLY A 95 4.96 -3.96 -1.76
C GLY A 95 4.46 -5.42 -1.66
N SER A 96 3.98 -5.89 -0.49
CA SER A 96 3.41 -7.24 -0.36
C SER A 96 2.03 -7.35 -1.00
N TYR A 97 1.64 -8.56 -1.42
CA TYR A 97 0.28 -8.81 -1.95
C TYR A 97 -0.82 -8.60 -0.90
N ILE A 98 -0.50 -8.74 0.39
CA ILE A 98 -1.41 -8.40 1.49
C ILE A 98 -1.70 -6.88 1.50
N ALA A 99 -0.70 -6.06 1.20
CA ALA A 99 -0.89 -4.62 1.07
C ALA A 99 -1.73 -4.27 -0.17
N LEU A 100 -1.54 -4.96 -1.29
CA LEU A 100 -2.40 -4.85 -2.46
C LEU A 100 -3.86 -5.18 -2.13
N GLU A 101 -4.13 -6.32 -1.45
CA GLU A 101 -5.49 -6.68 -1.05
C GLU A 101 -6.11 -5.60 -0.17
N LYS A 102 -5.41 -5.13 0.85
CA LYS A 102 -5.89 -4.06 1.73
C LYS A 102 -6.22 -2.78 0.95
N TRP A 103 -5.39 -2.44 -0.03
CA TRP A 103 -5.64 -1.30 -0.91
C TRP A 103 -6.90 -1.54 -1.76
N CYS A 104 -7.04 -2.72 -2.38
CA CYS A 104 -8.21 -3.08 -3.18
C CYS A 104 -9.50 -3.09 -2.34
N VAL A 105 -9.48 -3.67 -1.14
CA VAL A 105 -10.62 -3.65 -0.20
C VAL A 105 -11.08 -2.22 0.07
N LYS A 106 -10.14 -1.31 0.39
CA LYS A 106 -10.46 0.09 0.62
C LYS A 106 -11.06 0.76 -0.62
N GLN A 107 -10.54 0.44 -1.82
CA GLN A 107 -11.04 1.02 -3.07
C GLN A 107 -12.39 0.45 -3.50
N SER A 108 -12.69 -0.82 -3.16
CA SER A 108 -13.93 -1.49 -3.53
C SER A 108 -15.17 -0.80 -2.96
N LYS A 109 -15.05 -0.18 -1.79
CA LYS A 109 -16.14 0.57 -1.16
C LYS A 109 -16.78 1.61 -2.09
N GLY A 110 -15.97 2.34 -2.87
CA GLY A 110 -16.46 3.33 -3.83
C GLY A 110 -16.88 2.74 -5.19
N LEU A 111 -16.85 1.42 -5.35
CA LEU A 111 -17.23 0.69 -6.58
C LEU A 111 -18.35 -0.33 -6.34
N ASN A 112 -18.79 -0.49 -5.09
CA ASN A 112 -19.75 -1.48 -4.66
C ASN A 112 -20.74 -0.87 -3.64
N ASP A 113 -21.47 0.15 -4.05
CA ASP A 113 -22.54 0.82 -3.30
C ASP A 113 -22.20 1.12 -1.82
N GLY A 114 -20.99 1.56 -1.57
CA GLY A 114 -20.51 1.90 -0.23
C GLY A 114 -20.12 0.70 0.64
N LYS A 115 -20.18 -0.54 0.12
CA LYS A 115 -19.80 -1.76 0.83
C LYS A 115 -18.40 -2.22 0.41
N GLU A 116 -17.57 -2.58 1.39
CA GLU A 116 -16.26 -3.17 1.11
C GLU A 116 -16.39 -4.63 0.69
N ILE A 117 -15.64 -5.02 -0.35
CA ILE A 117 -15.46 -6.42 -0.73
C ILE A 117 -14.22 -6.91 0.02
N GLU A 118 -14.41 -7.81 0.96
CA GLU A 118 -13.36 -8.22 1.92
C GLU A 118 -12.21 -9.03 1.29
N ARG A 119 -12.41 -9.60 0.10
CA ARG A 119 -11.48 -10.55 -0.52
C ARG A 119 -11.15 -10.17 -1.95
N LEU A 120 -9.86 -10.21 -2.29
CA LEU A 120 -9.37 -9.87 -3.63
C LEU A 120 -9.96 -10.79 -4.71
N ASP A 121 -10.09 -12.10 -4.44
CA ASP A 121 -10.65 -13.09 -5.36
C ASP A 121 -12.14 -12.85 -5.69
N TRP A 122 -12.85 -12.05 -4.89
CA TRP A 122 -14.25 -11.67 -5.17
C TRP A 122 -14.36 -10.38 -5.99
N MET A 123 -13.24 -9.72 -6.27
CA MET A 123 -13.21 -8.42 -6.95
C MET A 123 -13.10 -8.53 -8.47
N ALA A 124 -13.16 -9.74 -9.05
CA ALA A 124 -13.09 -9.91 -10.50
C ALA A 124 -14.09 -9.05 -11.28
N PRO A 125 -15.37 -8.88 -10.85
CA PRO A 125 -16.34 -8.03 -11.54
C PRO A 125 -15.92 -6.56 -11.64
N ILE A 126 -15.25 -6.01 -10.62
CA ILE A 126 -14.81 -4.61 -10.53
C ILE A 126 -13.31 -4.42 -10.83
N SER A 127 -12.66 -5.45 -11.35
CA SER A 127 -11.20 -5.45 -11.53
C SER A 127 -10.70 -4.40 -12.51
N ASN A 128 -11.46 -4.08 -13.56
CA ASN A 128 -11.08 -3.06 -14.55
C ASN A 128 -11.00 -1.67 -13.90
N GLU A 129 -12.00 -1.32 -13.10
CA GLU A 129 -12.06 -0.05 -12.37
C GLU A 129 -10.95 0.02 -11.30
N LEU A 130 -10.66 -1.10 -10.64
CA LEU A 130 -9.54 -1.18 -9.70
C LEU A 130 -8.20 -1.00 -10.40
N ILE A 131 -8.00 -1.58 -11.60
CA ILE A 131 -6.79 -1.41 -12.40
C ILE A 131 -6.61 0.08 -12.77
N GLU A 132 -7.67 0.75 -13.23
CA GLU A 132 -7.60 2.15 -13.60
C GLU A 132 -7.37 3.07 -12.38
N ARG A 133 -7.92 2.75 -11.22
CA ARG A 133 -7.60 3.44 -9.96
C ARG A 133 -6.15 3.22 -9.55
N LEU A 134 -5.62 2.00 -9.70
CA LEU A 134 -4.25 1.66 -9.39
C LEU A 134 -3.26 2.36 -10.33
N LYS A 135 -3.54 2.42 -11.63
CA LYS A 135 -2.72 3.18 -12.59
C LYS A 135 -2.70 4.68 -12.25
N ARG A 136 -3.84 5.27 -11.86
CA ARG A 136 -3.89 6.67 -11.41
C ARG A 136 -3.09 6.89 -10.12
N TYR A 137 -3.14 5.95 -9.19
CA TYR A 137 -2.32 6.00 -7.97
C TYR A 137 -0.83 5.90 -8.31
N HIS A 138 -0.44 4.95 -9.15
CA HIS A 138 0.93 4.80 -9.64
C HIS A 138 1.42 6.06 -10.36
N LEU A 139 0.62 6.61 -11.29
CA LEU A 139 0.93 7.84 -12.01
C LEU A 139 1.22 9.02 -11.07
N ARG A 140 0.40 9.18 -10.03
CA ARG A 140 0.61 10.22 -9.02
C ARG A 140 1.95 10.05 -8.30
N LEU A 141 2.27 8.84 -7.85
CA LEU A 141 3.52 8.55 -7.16
C LEU A 141 4.73 8.74 -8.08
N MET A 142 4.65 8.31 -9.35
CA MET A 142 5.71 8.57 -10.33
C MET A 142 5.94 10.06 -10.53
N LYS A 143 4.89 10.85 -10.72
CA LYS A 143 5.02 12.32 -10.88
C LYS A 143 5.69 12.98 -9.68
N GLN A 144 5.32 12.58 -8.47
CA GLN A 144 5.95 13.08 -7.24
C GLN A 144 7.44 12.70 -7.17
N ALA A 145 7.77 11.43 -7.46
CA ALA A 145 9.16 10.99 -7.45
C ALA A 145 9.99 11.58 -8.60
N MET A 146 9.39 11.84 -9.76
CA MET A 146 10.05 12.48 -10.91
C MET A 146 10.58 13.86 -10.58
N THR A 147 9.85 14.67 -9.81
CA THR A 147 10.32 16.00 -9.40
C THR A 147 11.69 15.92 -8.70
N VAL A 148 11.82 14.98 -7.76
CA VAL A 148 13.07 14.77 -7.01
C VAL A 148 14.18 14.21 -7.92
N LYS A 149 13.83 13.28 -8.82
CA LYS A 149 14.79 12.66 -9.74
C LYS A 149 15.33 13.64 -10.77
N ILE A 150 14.47 14.46 -11.35
CA ILE A 150 14.86 15.52 -12.28
C ILE A 150 15.81 16.51 -11.60
N ALA A 151 15.48 16.94 -10.37
CA ALA A 151 16.34 17.83 -9.60
C ALA A 151 17.73 17.20 -9.34
N ALA A 152 17.80 15.89 -9.07
CA ALA A 152 19.08 15.20 -8.90
C ALA A 152 19.89 15.12 -10.21
N VAL A 153 19.24 14.84 -11.33
CA VAL A 153 19.90 14.82 -12.66
C VAL A 153 20.42 16.21 -13.04
N LEU A 154 19.65 17.26 -12.79
CA LEU A 154 20.05 18.63 -13.06
C LEU A 154 21.26 19.06 -12.22
N ARG A 155 21.27 18.66 -10.95
CA ARG A 155 22.40 18.91 -10.06
C ARG A 155 23.67 18.22 -10.57
N TYR A 156 23.55 16.97 -10.98
CA TYR A 156 24.65 16.23 -11.59
C TYR A 156 25.25 16.97 -12.80
N TYR A 157 24.43 17.55 -13.67
CA TYR A 157 24.92 18.36 -14.79
C TYR A 157 25.53 19.70 -14.37
N LYS A 158 25.03 20.31 -13.30
CA LYS A 158 25.60 21.53 -12.74
C LYS A 158 27.00 21.31 -12.15
N ASP A 159 27.18 20.17 -11.47
CA ASP A 159 28.48 19.80 -10.88
C ASP A 159 29.53 19.40 -11.95
N LEU A 160 29.10 19.12 -13.20
CA LEU A 160 29.98 18.85 -14.34
C LEU A 160 30.41 20.13 -15.12
N ASP A 161 30.57 21.27 -14.46
CA ASP A 161 30.99 22.57 -15.01
C ASP A 161 30.01 23.20 -16.02
N MET A 162 28.94 23.71 -15.49
CA MET A 162 28.06 24.61 -16.22
C MET A 162 28.03 25.97 -15.53
N GLU A 163 28.82 26.86 -16.06
CA GLU A 163 28.75 28.27 -15.72
C GLU A 163 27.33 28.82 -15.89
N SER A 164 26.98 29.74 -14.99
CA SER A 164 25.70 30.39 -14.79
C SER A 164 24.90 30.66 -16.06
N LEU A 165 23.78 30.00 -16.20
CA LEU A 165 22.72 30.34 -17.15
C LEU A 165 21.67 31.19 -16.44
N ASP A 166 21.20 32.21 -17.10
CA ASP A 166 20.13 33.07 -16.63
C ASP A 166 18.76 32.32 -16.63
N ASP A 167 17.84 32.70 -15.74
CA ASP A 167 16.59 31.97 -15.43
C ASP A 167 15.68 31.63 -16.63
N SER A 168 15.69 32.43 -17.69
CA SER A 168 14.85 32.21 -18.87
C SER A 168 15.47 31.21 -19.86
N THR A 169 16.78 31.17 -19.91
CA THR A 169 17.63 30.26 -20.69
C THR A 169 17.76 28.90 -19.98
N GLU A 170 17.64 28.89 -18.65
CA GLU A 170 17.87 27.74 -17.80
C GLU A 170 16.88 26.60 -18.11
N MET A 171 15.59 26.90 -18.29
CA MET A 171 14.57 25.87 -18.58
C MET A 171 14.75 25.26 -19.97
N PHE A 172 15.14 26.06 -20.98
CA PHE A 172 15.41 25.58 -22.34
C PHE A 172 16.69 24.75 -22.39
N ALA A 173 17.74 25.20 -21.72
CA ALA A 173 19.01 24.49 -21.62
C ALA A 173 18.87 23.17 -20.86
N VAL A 174 18.09 23.17 -19.79
CA VAL A 174 17.67 21.96 -19.03
C VAL A 174 16.98 20.98 -19.95
N GLN A 175 15.99 21.41 -20.71
CA GLN A 175 15.23 20.55 -21.61
C GLN A 175 16.10 20.00 -22.73
N THR A 176 16.97 20.82 -23.31
CA THR A 176 17.92 20.42 -24.34
C THR A 176 18.90 19.36 -23.82
N LYS A 177 19.37 19.49 -22.57
CA LYS A 177 20.28 18.50 -21.95
C LYS A 177 19.58 17.22 -21.55
N LEU A 178 18.36 17.29 -21.05
CA LEU A 178 17.54 16.10 -20.78
C LEU A 178 17.25 15.34 -22.08
N GLN A 179 17.02 16.06 -23.19
CA GLN A 179 16.88 15.46 -24.53
C GLN A 179 18.19 14.86 -25.05
N ALA A 180 19.31 15.58 -24.92
CA ALA A 180 20.63 15.08 -25.28
C ALA A 180 21.05 13.84 -24.48
N SER A 181 20.48 13.66 -23.28
CA SER A 181 20.69 12.47 -22.44
C SER A 181 19.71 11.34 -22.75
N ASN A 182 18.91 11.43 -23.80
CA ASN A 182 17.80 10.51 -24.15
C ASN A 182 16.72 10.41 -23.05
N LEU A 183 16.62 11.44 -22.19
CA LEU A 183 15.57 11.53 -21.18
C LEU A 183 14.38 12.29 -21.77
N ASN A 184 13.44 11.54 -22.36
CA ASN A 184 12.20 12.07 -22.94
C ASN A 184 11.20 12.50 -21.86
N ILE A 185 11.57 13.49 -21.05
CA ILE A 185 10.70 14.03 -20.02
C ILE A 185 9.67 14.96 -20.67
N PRO A 186 8.37 14.70 -20.50
CA PRO A 186 7.33 15.54 -21.09
C PRO A 186 7.35 16.94 -20.46
N VAL A 187 7.31 17.98 -21.29
CA VAL A 187 7.27 19.41 -20.86
C VAL A 187 6.13 19.68 -19.88
N ASN A 188 4.96 19.08 -20.13
CA ASN A 188 3.81 19.17 -19.22
C ASN A 188 3.51 17.83 -18.59
N MET A 189 4.21 17.51 -17.51
CA MET A 189 4.00 16.28 -16.75
C MET A 189 2.57 16.14 -16.19
N GLN A 190 1.89 17.24 -15.90
CA GLN A 190 0.53 17.19 -15.34
C GLN A 190 -0.49 16.61 -16.35
N ARG A 191 -0.34 16.93 -17.63
CA ARG A 191 -1.22 16.46 -18.71
C ARG A 191 -0.73 15.18 -19.39
N ALA A 192 0.49 14.75 -19.11
CA ALA A 192 1.09 13.58 -19.74
C ALA A 192 0.34 12.28 -19.37
N ARG A 193 0.23 11.38 -20.34
CA ARG A 193 -0.43 10.08 -20.20
C ARG A 193 0.40 9.12 -19.37
N TYR A 194 -0.25 8.09 -18.82
CA TYR A 194 0.37 7.09 -17.96
C TYR A 194 1.62 6.45 -18.59
N LEU A 195 1.54 5.97 -19.82
CA LEU A 195 2.68 5.32 -20.50
C LEU A 195 3.84 6.29 -20.77
N THR A 196 3.57 7.54 -21.09
CA THR A 196 4.58 8.57 -21.30
C THR A 196 5.36 8.87 -20.00
N ILE A 197 4.64 9.00 -18.88
CA ILE A 197 5.30 9.19 -17.58
C ILE A 197 6.04 7.93 -17.14
N LEU A 198 5.49 6.75 -17.39
CA LEU A 198 6.14 5.48 -17.05
C LEU A 198 7.49 5.37 -17.77
N GLN A 199 7.54 5.61 -19.10
CA GLN A 199 8.77 5.58 -19.86
C GLN A 199 9.78 6.60 -19.35
N ALA A 200 9.37 7.85 -19.19
CA ALA A 200 10.25 8.90 -18.67
C ALA A 200 10.79 8.58 -17.26
N PHE A 201 9.97 7.92 -16.42
CA PHE A 201 10.37 7.49 -15.09
C PHE A 201 11.41 6.37 -15.13
N GLU A 202 11.25 5.40 -16.02
CA GLU A 202 12.20 4.31 -16.24
C GLU A 202 13.51 4.84 -16.81
N ASP A 203 13.47 5.70 -17.82
CA ASP A 203 14.65 6.37 -18.40
C ASP A 203 15.45 7.15 -17.33
N CYS A 204 14.75 7.91 -16.47
CA CYS A 204 15.38 8.60 -15.35
C CYS A 204 16.02 7.63 -14.34
N ASN A 205 15.37 6.52 -14.03
CA ASN A 205 15.93 5.53 -13.13
C ASN A 205 17.19 4.89 -13.69
N GLU A 206 17.18 4.55 -14.97
CA GLU A 206 18.33 3.98 -15.67
C GLU A 206 19.49 4.97 -15.70
N PHE A 207 19.22 6.23 -16.04
CA PHE A 207 20.23 7.30 -16.04
C PHE A 207 20.87 7.48 -14.66
N ILE A 208 20.03 7.62 -13.61
CA ILE A 208 20.50 7.79 -12.22
C ILE A 208 21.38 6.60 -11.81
N LYS A 209 20.98 5.37 -12.16
CA LYS A 209 21.74 4.16 -11.87
C LYS A 209 23.07 4.14 -12.62
N ARG A 210 23.06 4.46 -13.93
CA ARG A 210 24.24 4.44 -14.80
C ARG A 210 25.31 5.40 -14.32
N PHE A 211 24.95 6.57 -13.86
CA PHE A 211 25.87 7.64 -13.43
C PHE A 211 26.05 7.70 -11.91
N GLY A 212 25.49 6.77 -11.14
CA GLY A 212 25.66 6.70 -9.69
C GLY A 212 25.11 7.92 -8.93
N ILE A 213 24.08 8.60 -9.48
CA ILE A 213 23.55 9.84 -8.94
C ILE A 213 22.81 9.57 -7.62
N SER A 214 23.19 10.28 -6.54
CA SER A 214 22.47 10.22 -5.27
C SER A 214 21.18 11.04 -5.32
N VAL A 215 20.04 10.39 -5.03
CA VAL A 215 18.72 11.02 -5.02
C VAL A 215 18.37 11.58 -3.63
N ASP A 216 19.03 11.10 -2.57
CA ASP A 216 18.68 11.46 -1.18
C ASP A 216 19.03 12.91 -0.83
N GLN A 217 20.10 13.46 -1.40
CA GLN A 217 20.48 14.87 -1.22
C GLN A 217 19.47 15.88 -1.82
N ALA A 218 18.59 15.42 -2.75
CA ALA A 218 17.59 16.29 -3.37
C ALA A 218 16.36 16.54 -2.48
N LYS A 219 16.12 15.70 -1.46
CA LYS A 219 14.99 15.85 -0.52
C LYS A 219 15.23 17.01 0.46
N GLU A 220 16.45 17.23 0.88
CA GLU A 220 16.81 18.28 1.86
C GLU A 220 16.68 19.70 1.29
N ALA A 221 17.04 19.88 0.02
CA ALA A 221 16.94 21.19 -0.64
C ALA A 221 15.50 21.62 -0.99
N GLY A 222 14.55 20.65 -1.14
CA GLY A 222 13.13 20.94 -1.37
C GLY A 222 12.40 21.43 -0.11
N ASN A 223 12.83 21.00 1.06
CA ASN A 223 12.23 21.39 2.34
C ASN A 223 12.72 22.76 2.84
N ALA A 224 13.88 23.23 2.37
CA ALA A 224 14.43 24.54 2.75
C ALA A 224 13.74 25.74 2.07
N LYS A 225 12.94 25.52 1.01
CA LYS A 225 12.21 26.58 0.30
C LYS A 225 10.74 26.76 0.74
N THR A 226 10.29 26.00 1.74
CA THR A 226 8.90 26.06 2.27
C THR A 226 8.82 26.43 3.76
N SER A 227 9.92 27.01 4.30
CA SER A 227 9.94 27.58 5.66
C SER A 227 9.87 29.09 5.61
#